data_45a7280bd4e59f0976c44077e7512a18
#
_entry.id   45a7280bd4e59f0976c44077e7512a18
#
_cell.length_a   1.000
_cell.length_b   1.000
_cell.length_c   1.000
_cell.angle_alpha   90.00
_cell.angle_beta   90.00
_cell.angle_gamma   90.00
#
_symmetry.space_group_name_H-M   'P 1'
#
loop_
_entity.id
_entity.type
_entity.pdbx_description
1 polymer ?
#
loop_
_entity_poly.entity_id
_entity_poly.type
_entity_poly.pdbx_seq_one_letter_code
_entity_poly.pdbx_strand_id
1 'polypeptide(L)'
;MTNHLISGALGLAAGCLGAIVTLKFQAPEEPILRWVERPAALHETSSLMAHGAPEAPSFVDAAARTVDAVVHVKTLQRQGGSAHPWFELFGYGTPERIAEGSGSGVIIDDRGYIVTNNHVIDEADEVVVSMNDNRSYPATVVGADPATDLAVLKIESNGSVPTVPFGTSSEVEIGEWVLAVGNPFDLTSTVTAGIVSAKSRDINILRGDPRTMEYPIESFIQTDAAVNPGNSGGALVNARGELIGINTAIASRTGSYSGYSFAVPSTIVEKVVGDLLNFGEVRRAYLGIQITPVTEALSEELGLKSVAGCAITGIIPGSGAAESSLRPGDVVLAIDGTPISDFPELQECIARYHPGDLVQVQFARSGATLEAAVQLKNRNGDTGIASDDSAQEVDNRLWLDEASAGLSEVGASLESSLGIQGGAQVISLAQGKFSGAGIRKGFIITKINSKSIEGPADVQAAFERFEGGLLVEGVYPNGQKAYYGMAVKP
;
A
#
# COMPACT_ATOMS: atom_id res chain seq x y z
N MET A 1 -89.92 20.31 -9.37
CA MET A 1 -88.75 19.97 -10.24
C MET A 1 -87.77 21.13 -10.46
N THR A 2 -88.17 22.39 -10.26
CA THR A 2 -87.25 23.58 -10.50
C THR A 2 -86.26 23.87 -9.45
N ASN A 3 -86.45 23.50 -8.18
CA ASN A 3 -85.54 23.81 -7.11
C ASN A 3 -84.28 22.92 -7.07
N HIS A 4 -84.32 21.71 -7.59
CA HIS A 4 -83.17 20.82 -7.65
C HIS A 4 -82.19 21.18 -8.79
N LEU A 5 -82.69 21.76 -9.86
CA LEU A 5 -81.89 22.24 -10.99
C LEU A 5 -81.06 23.49 -10.61
N ILE A 6 -81.60 24.39 -9.81
CA ILE A 6 -80.91 25.61 -9.34
C ILE A 6 -79.81 25.25 -8.31
N SER A 7 -80.11 24.29 -7.41
CA SER A 7 -79.14 23.83 -6.45
C SER A 7 -77.90 23.07 -7.12
N GLY A 8 -78.19 22.31 -8.18
CA GLY A 8 -77.18 21.65 -8.97
C GLY A 8 -76.27 22.62 -9.74
N ALA A 9 -76.87 23.66 -10.32
CA ALA A 9 -76.09 24.69 -11.05
C ALA A 9 -75.26 25.58 -10.15
N LEU A 10 -75.73 25.89 -8.95
CA LEU A 10 -74.92 26.61 -7.93
C LEU A 10 -73.79 25.77 -7.38
N GLY A 11 -73.99 24.48 -7.20
CA GLY A 11 -72.91 23.54 -6.76
C GLY A 11 -71.82 23.41 -7.80
N LEU A 12 -72.17 23.31 -9.09
CA LEU A 12 -71.20 23.25 -10.18
C LEU A 12 -70.42 24.56 -10.34
N ALA A 13 -71.06 25.70 -10.23
CA ALA A 13 -70.43 27.03 -10.31
C ALA A 13 -69.41 27.25 -9.12
N ALA A 14 -69.78 26.83 -7.89
CA ALA A 14 -68.95 26.92 -6.75
C ALA A 14 -67.74 25.96 -6.85
N GLY A 15 -67.90 24.75 -7.39
CA GLY A 15 -66.84 23.78 -7.65
C GLY A 15 -65.87 24.26 -8.71
N CYS A 16 -66.36 24.85 -9.81
CA CYS A 16 -65.46 25.42 -10.83
C CYS A 16 -64.71 26.67 -10.33
N LEU A 17 -65.33 27.54 -9.52
CA LEU A 17 -64.61 28.67 -8.90
C LEU A 17 -63.58 28.22 -7.90
N GLY A 18 -63.85 27.17 -7.10
CA GLY A 18 -62.87 26.57 -6.18
C GLY A 18 -61.68 25.98 -6.93
N ALA A 19 -61.92 25.26 -8.03
CA ALA A 19 -60.87 24.69 -8.87
C ALA A 19 -60.00 25.77 -9.58
N ILE A 20 -60.63 26.88 -10.03
CA ILE A 20 -59.90 28.00 -10.66
C ILE A 20 -59.07 28.76 -9.62
N VAL A 21 -59.55 28.89 -8.39
CA VAL A 21 -58.80 29.55 -7.31
C VAL A 21 -57.64 28.67 -6.87
N THR A 22 -57.80 27.34 -6.74
CA THR A 22 -56.68 26.41 -6.41
C THR A 22 -55.65 26.33 -7.52
N LEU A 23 -56.05 26.37 -8.80
CA LEU A 23 -55.11 26.41 -9.93
C LEU A 23 -54.37 27.75 -10.05
N LYS A 24 -54.91 28.87 -9.56
CA LYS A 24 -54.20 30.15 -9.55
C LYS A 24 -53.25 30.33 -8.38
N PHE A 25 -53.37 29.52 -7.31
CA PHE A 25 -52.41 29.55 -6.17
C PHE A 25 -51.30 28.53 -6.27
N GLN A 26 -51.35 27.58 -7.21
CA GLN A 26 -50.19 26.79 -7.60
C GLN A 26 -49.45 27.51 -8.73
N ALA A 27 -48.77 28.61 -8.38
CA ALA A 27 -47.68 29.11 -9.21
C ALA A 27 -46.67 27.97 -9.30
N PRO A 28 -46.24 27.58 -10.50
CA PRO A 28 -45.11 26.62 -10.59
C PRO A 28 -43.94 27.23 -9.81
N GLU A 29 -43.42 26.46 -8.82
CA GLU A 29 -42.18 26.80 -8.19
C GLU A 29 -41.14 26.98 -9.31
N GLU A 30 -40.57 28.18 -9.41
CA GLU A 30 -39.49 28.43 -10.38
C GLU A 30 -38.41 27.39 -10.08
N PRO A 31 -37.87 26.69 -11.08
CA PRO A 31 -36.85 25.73 -10.86
C PRO A 31 -35.64 26.41 -10.18
N ILE A 32 -35.22 25.88 -9.04
CA ILE A 32 -34.08 26.35 -8.24
C ILE A 32 -32.77 26.37 -9.05
N LEU A 33 -32.71 25.64 -10.16
CA LEU A 33 -31.62 25.65 -11.12
C LEU A 33 -31.87 26.70 -12.21
N ARG A 34 -31.30 27.88 -12.07
CA ARG A 34 -31.11 28.81 -13.16
C ARG A 34 -29.96 28.29 -14.02
N TRP A 35 -30.32 27.65 -15.14
CA TRP A 35 -29.34 27.43 -16.19
C TRP A 35 -28.84 28.78 -16.67
N VAL A 36 -27.53 29.02 -16.54
CA VAL A 36 -26.89 30.15 -17.19
C VAL A 36 -26.97 29.87 -18.69
N GLU A 37 -27.99 30.46 -19.38
CA GLU A 37 -27.99 30.43 -20.82
C GLU A 37 -26.71 31.08 -21.30
N ARG A 38 -25.86 30.31 -21.96
CA ARG A 38 -24.76 30.90 -22.72
C ARG A 38 -25.37 31.89 -23.68
N PRO A 39 -24.93 33.17 -23.69
CA PRO A 39 -25.33 34.08 -24.73
C PRO A 39 -25.03 33.40 -26.08
N ALA A 40 -26.03 33.32 -26.95
CA ALA A 40 -25.86 32.81 -28.29
C ALA A 40 -24.67 33.58 -28.90
N ALA A 41 -23.54 32.89 -29.05
CA ALA A 41 -22.40 33.47 -29.72
C ALA A 41 -22.91 33.82 -31.12
N LEU A 42 -22.96 35.12 -31.45
CA LEU A 42 -23.11 35.58 -32.81
C LEU A 42 -22.03 34.83 -33.61
N HIS A 43 -22.49 33.98 -34.51
CA HIS A 43 -21.62 33.36 -35.47
C HIS A 43 -21.11 34.48 -36.39
N GLU A 44 -20.06 35.19 -35.95
CA GLU A 44 -19.16 35.81 -36.89
C GLU A 44 -18.48 34.62 -37.57
N THR A 45 -18.86 34.39 -38.83
CA THR A 45 -18.12 33.58 -39.76
C THR A 45 -16.80 34.26 -40.06
N SER A 46 -15.95 34.45 -39.05
CA SER A 46 -14.53 34.62 -39.25
C SER A 46 -14.05 33.27 -39.77
N SER A 47 -13.50 33.26 -40.98
CA SER A 47 -12.68 32.19 -41.52
C SER A 47 -11.52 31.96 -40.54
N LEU A 48 -11.79 31.20 -39.48
CA LEU A 48 -10.75 30.58 -38.72
C LEU A 48 -10.01 29.68 -39.72
N MET A 49 -8.87 30.16 -40.18
CA MET A 49 -7.81 29.31 -40.70
C MET A 49 -7.84 28.05 -39.90
N ALA A 50 -8.03 26.92 -40.57
CA ALA A 50 -8.02 25.60 -39.95
C ALA A 50 -6.69 25.42 -39.21
N HIS A 51 -6.65 25.85 -37.96
CA HIS A 51 -5.79 25.19 -37.00
C HIS A 51 -6.35 23.79 -36.98
N GLY A 52 -5.59 22.84 -37.52
CA GLY A 52 -5.99 21.43 -37.55
C GLY A 52 -6.63 21.06 -36.24
N ALA A 53 -7.81 20.44 -36.26
CA ALA A 53 -8.39 19.93 -35.05
C ALA A 53 -7.27 19.22 -34.26
N PRO A 54 -7.11 19.46 -32.96
CA PRO A 54 -6.08 18.78 -32.20
C PRO A 54 -6.20 17.31 -32.51
N GLU A 55 -5.15 16.75 -33.09
CA GLU A 55 -5.10 15.34 -33.51
C GLU A 55 -5.39 14.52 -32.25
N ALA A 56 -6.37 13.61 -32.30
CA ALA A 56 -6.70 12.80 -31.17
C ALA A 56 -5.43 12.05 -30.72
N PRO A 57 -5.11 11.98 -29.43
CA PRO A 57 -3.89 11.36 -28.96
C PRO A 57 -3.82 9.91 -29.47
N SER A 58 -2.74 9.56 -30.16
CA SER A 58 -2.46 8.18 -30.55
C SER A 58 -1.70 7.50 -29.43
N PHE A 59 -2.21 6.37 -28.96
CA PHE A 59 -1.57 5.57 -27.91
C PHE A 59 -0.76 4.40 -28.47
N VAL A 60 -0.67 4.26 -29.79
CA VAL A 60 -0.02 3.14 -30.48
C VAL A 60 1.44 3.02 -30.06
N ASP A 61 2.18 4.13 -30.07
CA ASP A 61 3.60 4.12 -29.72
C ASP A 61 3.84 3.84 -28.24
N ALA A 62 3.02 4.40 -27.35
CA ALA A 62 3.10 4.13 -25.91
C ALA A 62 2.79 2.68 -25.60
N ALA A 63 1.74 2.11 -26.20
CA ALA A 63 1.38 0.71 -26.07
C ALA A 63 2.49 -0.21 -26.61
N ALA A 64 3.03 0.06 -27.80
CA ALA A 64 4.09 -0.75 -28.41
C ALA A 64 5.38 -0.78 -27.57
N ARG A 65 5.70 0.29 -26.85
CA ARG A 65 6.85 0.34 -25.95
C ARG A 65 6.65 -0.43 -24.66
N THR A 66 5.40 -0.62 -24.22
CA THR A 66 5.08 -1.14 -22.91
C THR A 66 4.69 -2.62 -22.92
N VAL A 67 3.93 -3.04 -23.95
CA VAL A 67 3.29 -4.36 -24.03
C VAL A 67 4.28 -5.51 -23.86
N ASP A 68 5.45 -5.44 -24.49
CA ASP A 68 6.46 -6.52 -24.43
C ASP A 68 7.20 -6.58 -23.10
N ALA A 69 7.17 -5.51 -22.32
CA ALA A 69 7.79 -5.45 -21.00
C ALA A 69 6.80 -5.72 -19.85
N VAL A 70 5.51 -5.91 -20.14
CA VAL A 70 4.52 -6.35 -19.17
C VAL A 70 4.28 -7.85 -19.30
N VAL A 71 4.52 -8.56 -18.21
CA VAL A 71 4.55 -10.02 -18.16
C VAL A 71 3.37 -10.57 -17.35
N HIS A 72 3.03 -11.83 -17.61
CA HIS A 72 2.13 -12.60 -16.77
C HIS A 72 2.89 -13.20 -15.59
N VAL A 73 2.36 -13.03 -14.37
CA VAL A 73 2.90 -13.63 -13.14
C VAL A 73 1.93 -14.71 -12.69
N LYS A 74 2.36 -15.96 -12.77
CA LYS A 74 1.64 -17.14 -12.30
C LYS A 74 2.22 -17.60 -10.98
N THR A 75 1.37 -17.85 -9.99
CA THR A 75 1.76 -18.37 -8.68
C THR A 75 1.10 -19.70 -8.42
N LEU A 76 1.84 -20.58 -7.78
CA LEU A 76 1.37 -21.90 -7.37
C LEU A 76 1.49 -22.01 -5.86
N GLN A 77 0.40 -22.34 -5.20
CA GLN A 77 0.34 -22.59 -3.77
C GLN A 77 -0.10 -24.02 -3.53
N ARG A 78 0.73 -24.78 -2.81
CA ARG A 78 0.42 -26.15 -2.40
C ARG A 78 -0.35 -26.11 -1.09
N GLN A 79 -1.66 -26.19 -1.15
CA GLN A 79 -2.46 -26.37 0.04
C GLN A 79 -2.31 -27.80 0.54
N GLY A 80 -1.50 -27.99 1.58
CA GLY A 80 -1.43 -29.27 2.29
C GLY A 80 -2.81 -29.62 2.81
N GLY A 81 -3.43 -30.64 2.24
CA GLY A 81 -4.69 -31.16 2.71
C GLY A 81 -4.50 -31.60 4.17
N SER A 82 -5.19 -30.95 5.11
CA SER A 82 -5.37 -31.48 6.45
C SER A 82 -6.03 -32.84 6.32
N ALA A 83 -5.22 -33.90 6.36
CA ALA A 83 -5.69 -35.27 6.28
C ALA A 83 -6.60 -35.50 7.49
N HIS A 84 -7.88 -35.74 7.23
CA HIS A 84 -8.75 -36.26 8.27
C HIS A 84 -8.12 -37.58 8.73
N PRO A 85 -7.83 -37.81 10.04
CA PRO A 85 -7.12 -38.99 10.54
C PRO A 85 -7.69 -40.32 10.02
N TRP A 86 -8.95 -40.31 9.61
CA TRP A 86 -9.65 -41.44 9.03
C TRP A 86 -9.15 -41.84 7.61
N PHE A 87 -8.71 -40.87 6.79
CA PHE A 87 -8.20 -41.15 5.43
C PHE A 87 -6.76 -41.67 5.45
N GLU A 88 -5.93 -41.18 6.41
CA GLU A 88 -4.58 -41.74 6.62
C GLU A 88 -4.63 -43.21 7.03
N LEU A 89 -5.61 -43.61 7.82
CA LEU A 89 -5.74 -45.00 8.28
C LEU A 89 -6.02 -45.99 7.14
N PHE A 90 -6.57 -45.53 6.02
CA PHE A 90 -6.89 -46.37 4.84
C PHE A 90 -5.93 -46.17 3.66
N GLY A 91 -4.82 -45.42 3.82
CA GLY A 91 -3.80 -45.23 2.79
C GLY A 91 -4.25 -44.36 1.60
N TYR A 92 -5.37 -43.65 1.73
CA TYR A 92 -5.78 -42.66 0.74
C TYR A 92 -5.12 -41.34 1.11
N GLY A 93 -4.01 -41.02 0.44
CA GLY A 93 -3.45 -39.67 0.50
C GLY A 93 -4.52 -38.65 0.03
N THR A 94 -4.74 -37.59 0.81
CA THR A 94 -5.54 -36.48 0.33
C THR A 94 -4.83 -35.88 -0.89
N PRO A 95 -5.51 -35.67 -2.01
CA PRO A 95 -4.89 -35.01 -3.15
C PRO A 95 -4.46 -33.61 -2.73
N GLU A 96 -3.17 -33.28 -2.93
CA GLU A 96 -2.67 -31.92 -2.81
C GLU A 96 -3.55 -31.03 -3.70
N ARG A 97 -4.19 -30.02 -3.10
CA ARG A 97 -4.89 -29.00 -3.86
C ARG A 97 -3.88 -27.94 -4.22
N ILE A 98 -3.59 -27.82 -5.50
CA ILE A 98 -2.80 -26.72 -6.02
C ILE A 98 -3.76 -25.56 -6.26
N ALA A 99 -3.58 -24.46 -5.55
CA ALA A 99 -4.23 -23.20 -5.85
C ALA A 99 -3.32 -22.41 -6.82
N GLU A 100 -3.91 -21.93 -7.91
CA GLU A 100 -3.21 -21.08 -8.86
C GLU A 100 -3.66 -19.63 -8.68
N GLY A 101 -2.71 -18.73 -8.48
CA GLY A 101 -2.90 -17.28 -8.53
C GLY A 101 -2.36 -16.73 -9.84
N SER A 102 -2.85 -15.57 -10.24
CA SER A 102 -2.36 -14.88 -11.42
C SER A 102 -2.42 -13.37 -11.29
N GLY A 103 -1.43 -12.70 -11.86
CA GLY A 103 -1.32 -11.25 -11.95
C GLY A 103 -0.42 -10.86 -13.11
N SER A 104 0.00 -9.62 -13.08
CA SER A 104 0.95 -9.05 -14.03
C SER A 104 2.23 -8.61 -13.33
N GLY A 105 3.27 -8.35 -14.10
CA GLY A 105 4.50 -7.74 -13.64
C GLY A 105 5.07 -6.82 -14.70
N VAL A 106 5.93 -5.89 -14.31
CA VAL A 106 6.60 -4.94 -15.18
C VAL A 106 8.10 -5.16 -15.12
N ILE A 107 8.73 -5.47 -16.25
CA ILE A 107 10.18 -5.57 -16.35
C ILE A 107 10.76 -4.16 -16.33
N ILE A 108 11.57 -3.88 -15.31
CA ILE A 108 12.14 -2.54 -15.06
C ILE A 108 13.62 -2.43 -15.41
N ASP A 109 14.29 -3.58 -15.58
CA ASP A 109 15.74 -3.65 -15.80
C ASP A 109 16.05 -4.79 -16.77
N ASP A 110 16.99 -4.58 -17.70
CA ASP A 110 17.38 -5.54 -18.74
C ASP A 110 18.03 -6.82 -18.19
N ARG A 111 18.42 -6.81 -16.91
CA ARG A 111 18.91 -7.97 -16.18
C ARG A 111 17.78 -8.92 -15.74
N GLY A 112 16.50 -8.55 -15.95
CA GLY A 112 15.34 -9.38 -15.64
C GLY A 112 14.74 -9.13 -14.26
N TYR A 113 14.87 -7.92 -13.71
CA TYR A 113 14.13 -7.51 -12.53
C TYR A 113 12.72 -7.07 -12.91
N ILE A 114 11.73 -7.53 -12.15
CA ILE A 114 10.31 -7.34 -12.42
C ILE A 114 9.64 -6.83 -11.15
N VAL A 115 8.84 -5.78 -11.28
CA VAL A 115 7.97 -5.31 -10.20
C VAL A 115 6.58 -5.89 -10.39
N THR A 116 5.98 -6.33 -9.30
CA THR A 116 4.58 -6.78 -9.23
C THR A 116 3.97 -6.35 -7.89
N ASN A 117 2.71 -6.69 -7.64
CA ASN A 117 2.12 -6.49 -6.32
C ASN A 117 2.50 -7.63 -5.34
N ASN A 118 2.61 -7.27 -4.07
CA ASN A 118 2.84 -8.26 -3.01
C ASN A 118 1.70 -9.28 -2.95
N HIS A 119 0.44 -8.84 -3.01
CA HIS A 119 -0.71 -9.76 -2.94
C HIS A 119 -0.77 -10.77 -4.10
N VAL A 120 -0.07 -10.51 -5.23
CA VAL A 120 0.02 -11.46 -6.36
C VAL A 120 0.89 -12.66 -6.00
N ILE A 121 1.95 -12.43 -5.18
CA ILE A 121 2.95 -13.47 -4.86
C ILE A 121 2.88 -13.93 -3.39
N ASP A 122 1.98 -13.35 -2.60
CA ASP A 122 1.83 -13.69 -1.20
C ASP A 122 1.43 -15.17 -1.03
N GLU A 123 2.08 -15.85 -0.07
CA GLU A 123 1.92 -17.29 0.19
C GLU A 123 2.22 -18.22 -1.02
N ALA A 124 2.87 -17.75 -2.10
CA ALA A 124 3.23 -18.57 -3.23
C ALA A 124 4.45 -19.46 -2.93
N ASP A 125 4.33 -20.77 -3.19
CA ASP A 125 5.47 -21.71 -3.13
C ASP A 125 6.36 -21.60 -4.38
N GLU A 126 5.75 -21.34 -5.54
CA GLU A 126 6.44 -21.20 -6.81
C GLU A 126 5.89 -19.98 -7.58
N VAL A 127 6.77 -19.22 -8.20
CA VAL A 127 6.42 -18.10 -9.09
C VAL A 127 7.01 -18.36 -10.47
N VAL A 128 6.17 -18.25 -11.50
CA VAL A 128 6.57 -18.38 -12.91
C VAL A 128 6.14 -17.11 -13.65
N VAL A 129 7.06 -16.55 -14.40
CA VAL A 129 6.82 -15.37 -15.25
C VAL A 129 6.74 -15.81 -16.70
N SER A 130 5.65 -15.48 -17.39
CA SER A 130 5.48 -15.68 -18.83
C SER A 130 5.54 -14.35 -19.55
N MET A 131 6.43 -14.28 -20.54
CA MET A 131 6.62 -13.11 -21.40
C MET A 131 5.51 -13.03 -22.47
N ASN A 132 5.35 -11.85 -23.08
CA ASN A 132 4.37 -11.63 -24.15
C ASN A 132 4.61 -12.51 -25.41
N ASP A 133 5.83 -13.02 -25.58
CA ASP A 133 6.21 -13.98 -26.64
C ASP A 133 6.08 -15.44 -26.23
N ASN A 134 5.37 -15.74 -25.14
CA ASN A 134 5.11 -17.06 -24.55
C ASN A 134 6.35 -17.79 -23.98
N ARG A 135 7.50 -17.13 -23.82
CA ARG A 135 8.61 -17.68 -23.06
C ARG A 135 8.30 -17.59 -21.56
N SER A 136 8.50 -18.68 -20.84
CA SER A 136 8.26 -18.74 -19.40
C SER A 136 9.56 -19.00 -18.66
N TYR A 137 9.70 -18.35 -17.50
CA TYR A 137 10.88 -18.42 -16.64
C TYR A 137 10.44 -18.63 -15.20
N PRO A 138 11.09 -19.55 -14.45
CA PRO A 138 10.95 -19.52 -13.00
C PRO A 138 11.48 -18.20 -12.46
N ALA A 139 10.75 -17.62 -11.52
CA ALA A 139 11.13 -16.35 -10.91
C ALA A 139 11.48 -16.54 -9.43
N THR A 140 12.50 -15.83 -8.99
CA THR A 140 12.88 -15.76 -7.57
C THR A 140 12.36 -14.47 -6.98
N VAL A 141 11.74 -14.53 -5.81
CA VAL A 141 11.35 -13.33 -5.05
C VAL A 141 12.60 -12.72 -4.44
N VAL A 142 12.95 -11.50 -4.87
CA VAL A 142 14.07 -10.72 -4.32
C VAL A 142 13.68 -10.13 -2.98
N GLY A 143 12.45 -9.60 -2.90
CA GLY A 143 11.87 -9.06 -1.69
C GLY A 143 10.44 -8.59 -1.93
N ALA A 144 9.72 -8.37 -0.84
CA ALA A 144 8.34 -7.90 -0.88
C ALA A 144 8.09 -6.88 0.23
N ASP A 145 7.17 -5.98 -0.03
CA ASP A 145 6.74 -4.95 0.89
C ASP A 145 5.20 -4.91 0.99
N PRO A 146 4.63 -5.59 1.99
CA PRO A 146 3.19 -5.60 2.21
C PRO A 146 2.58 -4.22 2.47
N ALA A 147 3.35 -3.27 3.02
CA ALA A 147 2.82 -1.95 3.37
C ALA A 147 2.59 -1.03 2.17
N THR A 148 3.26 -1.27 1.03
CA THR A 148 3.00 -0.60 -0.25
C THR A 148 2.37 -1.53 -1.29
N ASP A 149 2.16 -2.80 -0.94
CA ASP A 149 1.70 -3.85 -1.85
C ASP A 149 2.61 -4.03 -3.07
N LEU A 150 3.94 -3.95 -2.89
CA LEU A 150 4.94 -4.12 -3.95
C LEU A 150 5.83 -5.34 -3.68
N ALA A 151 6.29 -5.96 -4.75
CA ALA A 151 7.30 -7.02 -4.71
C ALA A 151 8.23 -6.93 -5.91
N VAL A 152 9.46 -7.41 -5.73
CA VAL A 152 10.47 -7.51 -6.77
C VAL A 152 10.78 -8.97 -7.04
N LEU A 153 10.69 -9.36 -8.30
CA LEU A 153 11.03 -10.67 -8.81
C LEU A 153 12.30 -10.60 -9.67
N LYS A 154 12.99 -11.71 -9.80
CA LYS A 154 14.16 -11.87 -10.69
C LYS A 154 13.97 -13.12 -11.55
N ILE A 155 14.13 -12.95 -12.86
CA ILE A 155 14.21 -14.04 -13.81
C ILE A 155 15.61 -14.14 -14.42
N GLU A 156 16.06 -15.35 -14.73
CA GLU A 156 17.30 -15.59 -15.47
C GLU A 156 16.97 -15.76 -16.95
N SER A 157 17.14 -14.72 -17.74
CA SER A 157 16.89 -14.73 -19.19
C SER A 157 18.16 -14.95 -19.98
N ASN A 158 18.07 -15.67 -21.11
CA ASN A 158 19.17 -15.81 -22.06
C ASN A 158 19.18 -14.61 -23.03
N GLY A 159 19.66 -13.44 -22.58
CA GLY A 159 19.75 -12.23 -23.35
C GLY A 159 18.97 -11.05 -22.74
N SER A 160 19.06 -9.88 -23.41
CA SER A 160 18.34 -8.67 -22.96
C SER A 160 16.83 -8.88 -23.07
N VAL A 161 16.10 -8.38 -22.07
CA VAL A 161 14.63 -8.37 -22.04
C VAL A 161 14.12 -6.94 -22.23
N PRO A 162 12.92 -6.74 -22.83
CA PRO A 162 12.32 -5.42 -22.95
C PRO A 162 12.02 -4.82 -21.58
N THR A 163 12.14 -3.50 -21.43
CA THR A 163 11.92 -2.77 -20.18
C THR A 163 11.01 -1.57 -20.39
N VAL A 164 10.31 -1.15 -19.35
CA VAL A 164 9.56 0.12 -19.33
C VAL A 164 10.42 1.18 -18.63
N PRO A 165 10.68 2.34 -19.25
CA PRO A 165 11.38 3.43 -18.60
C PRO A 165 10.51 4.05 -17.50
N PHE A 166 11.11 4.45 -16.37
CA PHE A 166 10.41 5.19 -15.33
C PHE A 166 10.07 6.60 -15.77
N GLY A 167 8.85 7.03 -15.46
CA GLY A 167 8.38 8.40 -15.47
C GLY A 167 8.15 8.91 -14.06
N THR A 168 8.01 10.21 -13.89
CA THR A 168 7.88 10.86 -12.56
C THR A 168 6.42 11.05 -12.18
N SER A 169 5.87 10.21 -11.30
CA SER A 169 4.45 10.30 -10.90
C SER A 169 4.09 11.59 -10.17
N SER A 170 5.05 12.26 -9.50
CA SER A 170 4.80 13.53 -8.84
C SER A 170 4.51 14.68 -9.82
N GLU A 171 5.03 14.62 -11.06
CA GLU A 171 4.83 15.62 -12.10
C GLU A 171 3.53 15.43 -12.90
N VAL A 172 2.89 14.26 -12.76
CA VAL A 172 1.66 13.95 -13.49
C VAL A 172 0.51 14.81 -12.97
N GLU A 173 -0.28 15.37 -13.89
CA GLU A 173 -1.42 16.23 -13.59
C GLU A 173 -2.77 15.49 -13.76
N ILE A 174 -3.78 15.92 -13.00
CA ILE A 174 -5.16 15.42 -13.16
C ILE A 174 -5.66 15.81 -14.56
N GLY A 175 -6.19 14.82 -15.28
CA GLY A 175 -6.65 14.99 -16.67
C GLY A 175 -5.65 14.49 -17.70
N GLU A 176 -4.40 14.18 -17.35
CA GLU A 176 -3.44 13.57 -18.27
C GLU A 176 -3.87 12.18 -18.72
N TRP A 177 -3.64 11.87 -19.99
CA TRP A 177 -3.89 10.55 -20.57
C TRP A 177 -2.92 9.51 -20.04
N VAL A 178 -3.46 8.35 -19.68
CA VAL A 178 -2.71 7.20 -19.19
C VAL A 178 -3.19 5.90 -19.82
N LEU A 179 -2.30 4.91 -19.86
CA LEU A 179 -2.62 3.55 -20.28
C LEU A 179 -2.38 2.59 -19.11
N ALA A 180 -3.37 1.78 -18.80
CA ALA A 180 -3.20 0.63 -17.92
C ALA A 180 -2.91 -0.60 -18.78
N VAL A 181 -1.76 -1.23 -18.54
CA VAL A 181 -1.28 -2.40 -19.29
C VAL A 181 -1.12 -3.56 -18.32
N GLY A 182 -1.70 -4.69 -18.66
CA GLY A 182 -1.58 -5.94 -17.91
C GLY A 182 -1.51 -7.14 -18.84
N ASN A 183 -1.14 -8.28 -18.31
CA ASN A 183 -1.10 -9.56 -19.04
C ASN A 183 -1.94 -10.60 -18.27
N PRO A 184 -3.29 -10.49 -18.30
CA PRO A 184 -4.16 -11.42 -17.60
C PRO A 184 -4.25 -12.77 -18.32
N PHE A 185 -4.36 -13.87 -17.57
CA PHE A 185 -4.73 -15.21 -18.03
C PHE A 185 -3.79 -15.86 -19.05
N ASP A 186 -2.50 -15.56 -19.01
CA ASP A 186 -1.51 -16.12 -19.98
C ASP A 186 -1.91 -15.86 -21.45
N LEU A 187 -2.61 -14.77 -21.68
CA LEU A 187 -3.00 -14.27 -23.00
C LEU A 187 -2.02 -13.17 -23.44
N THR A 188 -2.26 -12.57 -24.59
CA THR A 188 -1.53 -11.37 -25.00
C THR A 188 -1.87 -10.19 -24.09
N SER A 189 -0.90 -9.30 -23.86
CA SER A 189 -1.09 -8.11 -23.01
C SER A 189 -2.31 -7.29 -23.42
N THR A 190 -3.06 -6.83 -22.43
CA THR A 190 -4.26 -6.00 -22.60
C THR A 190 -3.90 -4.55 -22.26
N VAL A 191 -4.33 -3.62 -23.10
CA VAL A 191 -4.14 -2.19 -22.92
C VAL A 191 -5.49 -1.50 -22.83
N THR A 192 -5.67 -0.67 -21.80
CA THR A 192 -6.84 0.20 -21.65
C THR A 192 -6.37 1.63 -21.46
N ALA A 193 -7.14 2.60 -21.94
CA ALA A 193 -6.82 4.02 -21.85
C ALA A 193 -7.82 4.75 -20.95
N GLY A 194 -7.34 5.76 -20.26
CA GLY A 194 -8.12 6.67 -19.42
C GLY A 194 -7.31 7.90 -19.07
N ILE A 195 -7.71 8.61 -18.03
CA ILE A 195 -7.02 9.78 -17.54
C ILE A 195 -6.63 9.61 -16.07
N VAL A 196 -5.71 10.43 -15.58
CA VAL A 196 -5.52 10.60 -14.14
C VAL A 196 -6.74 11.31 -13.57
N SER A 197 -7.55 10.59 -12.81
CA SER A 197 -8.79 11.12 -12.23
C SER A 197 -8.55 11.84 -10.91
N ALA A 198 -7.57 11.37 -10.12
CA ALA A 198 -7.12 11.97 -8.86
C ALA A 198 -5.72 11.47 -8.50
N LYS A 199 -5.10 12.13 -7.54
CA LYS A 199 -3.83 11.71 -6.93
C LYS A 199 -4.01 11.56 -5.42
N SER A 200 -3.05 10.94 -4.76
CA SER A 200 -2.97 10.84 -3.30
C SER A 200 -4.24 10.24 -2.65
N ARG A 201 -4.77 9.17 -3.27
CA ARG A 201 -5.96 8.49 -2.75
C ARG A 201 -5.60 7.46 -1.69
N ASP A 202 -6.20 7.64 -0.51
CA ASP A 202 -6.29 6.63 0.54
C ASP A 202 -7.67 5.95 0.43
N ILE A 203 -7.68 4.65 0.24
CA ILE A 203 -8.90 3.85 0.05
C ILE A 203 -9.05 2.74 1.10
N ASN A 204 -8.13 2.71 2.08
CA ASN A 204 -8.13 1.79 3.22
C ASN A 204 -8.22 0.31 2.82
N ILE A 205 -7.52 -0.10 1.77
CA ILE A 205 -7.47 -1.49 1.31
C ILE A 205 -6.25 -2.25 1.82
N LEU A 206 -5.14 -1.55 2.02
CA LEU A 206 -3.95 -2.16 2.58
C LEU A 206 -4.13 -2.32 4.08
N ARG A 207 -3.89 -3.51 4.56
CA ARG A 207 -3.96 -3.78 6.00
C ARG A 207 -2.57 -3.65 6.58
N GLY A 208 -2.40 -2.73 7.53
CA GLY A 208 -1.19 -2.75 8.36
C GLY A 208 -1.07 -4.10 9.08
N ASP A 209 0.13 -4.65 9.16
CA ASP A 209 0.36 -5.83 10.00
C ASP A 209 0.38 -5.39 11.47
N PRO A 210 -0.62 -5.78 12.28
CA PRO A 210 -0.65 -5.42 13.71
C PRO A 210 0.59 -5.94 14.47
N ARG A 211 1.31 -6.92 13.90
CA ARG A 211 2.50 -7.52 14.52
C ARG A 211 3.75 -6.69 14.29
N THR A 212 3.87 -6.11 13.11
CA THR A 212 4.97 -5.19 12.79
C THR A 212 4.62 -3.75 13.15
N MET A 213 3.35 -3.45 13.41
CA MET A 213 2.80 -2.10 13.57
C MET A 213 3.22 -1.16 12.41
N GLU A 214 3.50 -1.70 11.26
CA GLU A 214 3.72 -0.92 10.05
C GLU A 214 2.39 -0.44 9.53
N TYR A 215 2.29 0.87 9.36
CA TYR A 215 1.12 1.48 8.74
C TYR A 215 1.27 1.37 7.23
N PRO A 216 0.20 0.98 6.51
CA PRO A 216 0.21 0.99 5.07
C PRO A 216 0.44 2.40 4.53
N ILE A 217 1.08 2.47 3.38
CA ILE A 217 1.27 3.73 2.65
C ILE A 217 0.29 3.71 1.48
N GLU A 218 -0.79 4.46 1.63
CA GLU A 218 -1.82 4.62 0.60
C GLU A 218 -1.81 6.05 0.08
N SER A 219 -1.18 6.24 -1.08
CA SER A 219 -1.20 7.48 -1.85
C SER A 219 -1.34 7.12 -3.33
N PHE A 220 -2.48 6.50 -3.68
CA PHE A 220 -2.67 5.96 -5.02
C PHE A 220 -2.98 7.02 -6.06
N ILE A 221 -2.51 6.78 -7.29
CA ILE A 221 -3.02 7.44 -8.49
C ILE A 221 -4.35 6.76 -8.83
N GLN A 222 -5.42 7.57 -8.92
CA GLN A 222 -6.72 7.10 -9.40
C GLN A 222 -6.85 7.35 -10.90
N THR A 223 -7.33 6.36 -11.66
CA THR A 223 -7.62 6.47 -13.09
C THR A 223 -8.94 5.80 -13.45
N ASP A 224 -9.54 6.23 -14.54
CA ASP A 224 -10.67 5.57 -15.19
C ASP A 224 -10.24 4.62 -16.32
N ALA A 225 -8.93 4.43 -16.54
CA ALA A 225 -8.44 3.32 -17.35
C ALA A 225 -8.88 2.00 -16.70
N ALA A 226 -9.50 1.11 -17.49
CA ALA A 226 -10.11 -0.10 -16.94
C ALA A 226 -9.04 -1.10 -16.47
N VAL A 227 -9.01 -1.34 -15.16
CA VAL A 227 -8.23 -2.41 -14.52
C VAL A 227 -9.19 -3.50 -14.06
N ASN A 228 -8.87 -4.76 -14.36
CA ASN A 228 -9.62 -5.94 -13.94
C ASN A 228 -8.68 -6.95 -13.28
N PRO A 229 -9.21 -7.98 -12.57
CA PRO A 229 -8.40 -9.06 -12.03
C PRO A 229 -7.44 -9.64 -13.08
N GLY A 230 -6.17 -9.80 -12.72
CA GLY A 230 -5.08 -10.16 -13.61
C GLY A 230 -4.24 -8.98 -14.11
N ASN A 231 -4.74 -7.74 -14.10
CA ASN A 231 -3.95 -6.54 -14.41
C ASN A 231 -3.16 -6.03 -13.18
N SER A 232 -3.45 -6.52 -11.97
CA SER A 232 -2.69 -6.20 -10.75
C SER A 232 -1.22 -6.55 -10.93
N GLY A 233 -0.31 -5.64 -10.57
CA GLY A 233 1.12 -5.73 -10.82
C GLY A 233 1.57 -5.25 -12.20
N GLY A 234 0.63 -4.93 -13.10
CA GLY A 234 0.90 -4.36 -14.43
C GLY A 234 1.22 -2.88 -14.39
N ALA A 235 1.56 -2.33 -15.55
CA ALA A 235 1.99 -0.94 -15.69
C ALA A 235 0.82 0.04 -15.80
N LEU A 236 0.92 1.19 -15.11
CA LEU A 236 0.25 2.42 -15.50
C LEU A 236 1.31 3.33 -16.14
N VAL A 237 1.12 3.68 -17.41
CA VAL A 237 2.07 4.51 -18.16
C VAL A 237 1.42 5.78 -18.68
N ASN A 238 2.23 6.84 -18.87
CA ASN A 238 1.79 8.05 -19.52
C ASN A 238 1.72 7.89 -21.07
N ALA A 239 1.30 8.93 -21.77
CA ALA A 239 1.19 8.90 -23.24
C ALA A 239 2.55 8.73 -23.97
N ARG A 240 3.68 8.83 -23.27
CA ARG A 240 5.04 8.56 -23.81
C ARG A 240 5.46 7.11 -23.60
N GLY A 241 4.67 6.29 -22.87
CA GLY A 241 5.02 4.92 -22.50
C GLY A 241 6.00 4.84 -21.31
N GLU A 242 6.07 5.88 -20.48
CA GLU A 242 6.86 5.90 -19.24
C GLU A 242 6.03 5.45 -18.06
N LEU A 243 6.60 4.61 -17.18
CA LEU A 243 5.94 4.04 -16.00
C LEU A 243 5.67 5.13 -14.96
N ILE A 244 4.42 5.43 -14.71
CA ILE A 244 3.99 6.36 -13.66
C ILE A 244 3.37 5.67 -12.46
N GLY A 245 3.12 4.36 -12.55
CA GLY A 245 2.63 3.57 -11.41
C GLY A 245 2.49 2.09 -11.72
N ILE A 246 2.23 1.32 -10.66
CA ILE A 246 1.89 -0.12 -10.73
C ILE A 246 0.41 -0.29 -10.40
N ASN A 247 -0.37 -0.84 -11.33
CA ASN A 247 -1.78 -1.13 -11.12
C ASN A 247 -1.95 -2.10 -9.95
N THR A 248 -2.79 -1.76 -8.96
CA THR A 248 -2.88 -2.57 -7.74
C THR A 248 -4.31 -2.93 -7.36
N ALA A 249 -5.26 -2.02 -7.49
CA ALA A 249 -6.61 -2.22 -6.95
C ALA A 249 -7.69 -1.58 -7.81
N ILE A 250 -8.93 -2.02 -7.56
CA ILE A 250 -10.16 -1.39 -8.03
C ILE A 250 -11.10 -1.16 -6.85
N ALA A 251 -11.79 -0.01 -6.80
CA ALA A 251 -12.92 0.14 -5.90
C ALA A 251 -14.15 -0.46 -6.57
N SER A 252 -14.55 -1.65 -6.12
CA SER A 252 -15.68 -2.39 -6.72
C SER A 252 -16.43 -3.18 -5.66
N ARG A 253 -17.76 -3.21 -5.77
CA ARG A 253 -18.62 -4.08 -4.95
C ARG A 253 -18.77 -5.48 -5.54
N THR A 254 -18.49 -5.64 -6.81
CA THR A 254 -18.70 -6.87 -7.57
C THR A 254 -17.42 -7.58 -7.96
N GLY A 255 -16.25 -6.98 -7.67
CA GLY A 255 -14.93 -7.46 -8.12
C GLY A 255 -14.61 -7.12 -9.58
N SER A 256 -15.49 -6.40 -10.29
CA SER A 256 -15.26 -5.95 -11.67
C SER A 256 -15.08 -4.43 -11.70
N TYR A 257 -14.38 -3.94 -12.71
CA TYR A 257 -14.18 -2.51 -12.94
C TYR A 257 -15.49 -1.71 -12.91
N SER A 258 -15.49 -0.59 -12.19
CA SER A 258 -16.65 0.29 -12.00
C SER A 258 -16.33 1.78 -12.18
N GLY A 259 -15.24 2.11 -12.91
CA GLY A 259 -14.80 3.49 -13.13
C GLY A 259 -13.72 3.98 -12.17
N TYR A 260 -13.24 3.13 -11.25
CA TYR A 260 -12.25 3.49 -10.24
C TYR A 260 -11.16 2.44 -10.20
N SER A 261 -10.01 2.77 -10.76
CA SER A 261 -8.78 1.98 -10.70
C SER A 261 -7.70 2.77 -9.95
N PHE A 262 -6.79 2.05 -9.31
CA PHE A 262 -5.74 2.62 -8.47
C PHE A 262 -4.39 2.01 -8.77
N ALA A 263 -3.36 2.85 -8.77
CA ALA A 263 -1.99 2.43 -8.99
C ALA A 263 -1.06 3.04 -7.93
N VAL A 264 -0.06 2.26 -7.50
CA VAL A 264 1.02 2.75 -6.64
C VAL A 264 1.91 3.69 -7.46
N PRO A 265 2.17 4.93 -7.03
CA PRO A 265 2.97 5.91 -7.77
C PRO A 265 4.40 5.42 -8.05
N SER A 266 4.94 5.77 -9.24
CA SER A 266 6.31 5.38 -9.61
C SER A 266 7.38 5.88 -8.63
N THR A 267 7.18 7.03 -8.00
CA THR A 267 8.08 7.56 -6.98
C THR A 267 8.21 6.65 -5.75
N ILE A 268 7.12 6.00 -5.35
CA ILE A 268 7.14 4.97 -4.29
C ILE A 268 7.77 3.68 -4.82
N VAL A 269 7.43 3.29 -6.06
CA VAL A 269 7.98 2.07 -6.69
C VAL A 269 9.50 2.14 -6.78
N GLU A 270 10.07 3.23 -7.28
CA GLU A 270 11.52 3.42 -7.40
C GLU A 270 12.24 3.26 -6.06
N LYS A 271 11.70 3.88 -5.02
CA LYS A 271 12.28 3.81 -3.67
C LYS A 271 12.20 2.38 -3.10
N VAL A 272 11.05 1.74 -3.17
CA VAL A 272 10.85 0.37 -2.67
C VAL A 272 11.74 -0.63 -3.41
N VAL A 273 11.77 -0.54 -4.75
CA VAL A 273 12.66 -1.38 -5.57
C VAL A 273 14.12 -1.15 -5.22
N GLY A 274 14.54 0.12 -5.13
CA GLY A 274 15.91 0.47 -4.76
C GLY A 274 16.31 -0.13 -3.42
N ASP A 275 15.45 -0.06 -2.42
CA ASP A 275 15.69 -0.63 -1.10
C ASP A 275 15.74 -2.16 -1.12
N LEU A 276 14.77 -2.81 -1.75
CA LEU A 276 14.72 -4.27 -1.84
C LEU A 276 15.96 -4.84 -2.55
N LEU A 277 16.44 -4.16 -3.61
CA LEU A 277 17.64 -4.58 -4.34
C LEU A 277 18.94 -4.37 -3.55
N ASN A 278 19.03 -3.26 -2.80
CA ASN A 278 20.28 -2.90 -2.12
C ASN A 278 20.38 -3.48 -0.70
N PHE A 279 19.23 -3.64 -0.01
CA PHE A 279 19.20 -3.97 1.41
C PHE A 279 18.37 -5.23 1.72
N GLY A 280 17.59 -5.75 0.76
CA GLY A 280 16.67 -6.86 0.98
C GLY A 280 15.39 -6.50 1.75
N GLU A 281 15.30 -5.28 2.27
CA GLU A 281 14.14 -4.76 3.02
C GLU A 281 13.93 -3.27 2.74
N VAL A 282 12.71 -2.76 2.96
CA VAL A 282 12.40 -1.35 2.76
C VAL A 282 12.76 -0.54 3.99
N ARG A 283 13.66 0.43 3.85
CA ARG A 283 14.09 1.34 4.90
C ARG A 283 13.17 2.55 5.01
N ARG A 284 12.19 2.48 5.91
CA ARG A 284 11.20 3.54 6.10
C ARG A 284 11.68 4.62 7.02
N ALA A 285 11.57 5.86 6.55
CA ALA A 285 11.77 7.06 7.33
C ALA A 285 10.45 7.55 7.94
N TYR A 286 10.54 8.12 9.13
CA TYR A 286 9.40 8.69 9.85
C TYR A 286 9.75 10.08 10.36
N LEU A 287 8.80 11.01 10.21
CA LEU A 287 8.88 12.35 10.83
C LEU A 287 8.69 12.26 12.34
N GLY A 288 7.82 11.33 12.78
CA GLY A 288 7.53 11.09 14.19
C GLY A 288 6.49 12.04 14.77
N ILE A 289 5.44 12.34 14.03
CA ILE A 289 4.32 13.17 14.44
C ILE A 289 3.01 12.38 14.43
N GLN A 290 2.08 12.77 15.29
CA GLN A 290 0.68 12.39 15.22
C GLN A 290 -0.08 13.55 14.61
N ILE A 291 -0.98 13.26 13.67
CA ILE A 291 -1.65 14.31 12.89
C ILE A 291 -3.16 14.12 12.84
N THR A 292 -3.84 15.18 12.47
CA THR A 292 -5.26 15.21 12.12
C THR A 292 -5.45 16.10 10.87
N PRO A 293 -6.48 15.87 10.05
CA PRO A 293 -6.82 16.79 8.97
C PRO A 293 -7.07 18.21 9.46
N VAL A 294 -6.70 19.19 8.65
CA VAL A 294 -7.03 20.59 8.91
C VAL A 294 -8.52 20.81 8.73
N THR A 295 -9.19 21.39 9.73
CA THR A 295 -10.59 21.80 9.66
C THR A 295 -10.70 23.26 9.23
N GLU A 296 -11.89 23.67 8.76
CA GLU A 296 -12.17 25.07 8.41
C GLU A 296 -11.91 26.01 9.59
N ALA A 297 -12.37 25.62 10.78
CA ALA A 297 -12.15 26.41 12.01
C ALA A 297 -10.66 26.59 12.33
N LEU A 298 -9.85 25.55 12.21
CA LEU A 298 -8.40 25.62 12.43
C LEU A 298 -7.71 26.46 11.35
N SER A 299 -8.16 26.35 10.09
CA SER A 299 -7.65 27.15 8.98
C SER A 299 -7.90 28.64 9.21
N GLU A 300 -9.09 29.02 9.68
CA GLU A 300 -9.44 30.41 10.03
C GLU A 300 -8.62 30.91 11.22
N GLU A 301 -8.50 30.10 12.30
CA GLU A 301 -7.73 30.47 13.50
C GLU A 301 -6.26 30.75 13.16
N LEU A 302 -5.66 29.95 12.29
CA LEU A 302 -4.27 30.07 11.85
C LEU A 302 -4.09 31.04 10.66
N GLY A 303 -5.16 31.56 10.09
CA GLY A 303 -5.12 32.44 8.92
C GLY A 303 -4.54 31.79 7.68
N LEU A 304 -4.79 30.46 7.51
CA LEU A 304 -4.34 29.70 6.33
C LEU A 304 -5.11 30.16 5.08
N LYS A 305 -4.47 30.11 3.93
CA LYS A 305 -5.10 30.49 2.65
C LYS A 305 -6.10 29.44 2.14
N SER A 306 -6.00 28.21 2.63
CA SER A 306 -6.84 27.08 2.25
C SER A 306 -6.98 26.09 3.42
N VAL A 307 -8.03 25.26 3.38
CA VAL A 307 -8.22 24.15 4.30
C VAL A 307 -7.35 22.98 3.80
N ALA A 308 -6.04 23.07 4.01
CA ALA A 308 -5.04 22.12 3.55
C ALA A 308 -3.90 21.99 4.57
N GLY A 309 -3.19 20.87 4.52
CA GLY A 309 -2.08 20.54 5.41
C GLY A 309 -2.45 19.48 6.45
N CYS A 310 -1.46 19.15 7.28
CA CYS A 310 -1.59 18.16 8.35
C CYS A 310 -1.33 18.81 9.70
N ALA A 311 -2.36 18.91 10.56
CA ALA A 311 -2.24 19.49 11.90
C ALA A 311 -1.58 18.48 12.85
N ILE A 312 -0.50 18.90 13.51
CA ILE A 312 0.23 18.11 14.50
C ILE A 312 -0.54 18.09 15.81
N THR A 313 -0.98 16.90 16.25
CA THR A 313 -1.65 16.69 17.53
C THR A 313 -0.71 16.16 18.60
N GLY A 314 0.39 15.52 18.20
CA GLY A 314 1.40 14.97 19.11
C GLY A 314 2.73 14.77 18.42
N ILE A 315 3.79 14.66 19.22
CA ILE A 315 5.14 14.34 18.76
C ILE A 315 5.59 13.06 19.46
N ILE A 316 6.15 12.12 18.70
CA ILE A 316 6.65 10.85 19.21
C ILE A 316 8.01 11.08 19.87
N PRO A 317 8.20 10.71 21.15
CA PRO A 317 9.49 10.86 21.83
C PRO A 317 10.62 10.11 21.08
N GLY A 318 11.81 10.72 21.01
CA GLY A 318 12.96 10.14 20.33
C GLY A 318 12.95 10.26 18.80
N SER A 319 11.88 10.79 18.21
CA SER A 319 11.78 11.01 16.76
C SER A 319 12.53 12.26 16.30
N GLY A 320 12.70 12.42 14.99
CA GLY A 320 13.26 13.64 14.40
C GLY A 320 12.46 14.89 14.73
N ALA A 321 11.13 14.79 14.70
CA ALA A 321 10.26 15.90 15.10
C ALA A 321 10.49 16.32 16.56
N ALA A 322 10.75 15.38 17.48
CA ALA A 322 11.03 15.66 18.89
C ALA A 322 12.35 16.44 19.09
N GLU A 323 13.30 16.30 18.19
CA GLU A 323 14.60 16.98 18.21
C GLU A 323 14.57 18.32 17.42
N SER A 324 13.44 18.61 16.78
CA SER A 324 13.23 19.82 15.98
C SER A 324 12.47 20.90 16.74
N SER A 325 12.13 22.00 16.05
CA SER A 325 11.29 23.07 16.60
C SER A 325 9.78 22.83 16.45
N LEU A 326 9.37 21.70 15.85
CA LEU A 326 7.95 21.34 15.67
C LEU A 326 7.23 21.12 17.01
N ARG A 327 5.95 21.43 17.08
CA ARG A 327 5.13 21.30 18.29
C ARG A 327 3.69 20.89 17.95
N PRO A 328 2.95 20.27 18.88
CA PRO A 328 1.51 20.14 18.74
C PRO A 328 0.85 21.51 18.51
N GLY A 329 -0.09 21.58 17.59
CA GLY A 329 -0.74 22.80 17.13
C GLY A 329 -0.13 23.43 15.86
N ASP A 330 1.03 22.95 15.40
CA ASP A 330 1.56 23.33 14.08
C ASP A 330 0.77 22.63 12.95
N VAL A 331 0.74 23.26 11.78
CA VAL A 331 0.19 22.65 10.56
C VAL A 331 1.30 22.51 9.54
N VAL A 332 1.65 21.28 9.17
CA VAL A 332 2.61 20.98 8.09
C VAL A 332 1.98 21.41 6.76
N LEU A 333 2.69 22.24 6.00
CA LEU A 333 2.26 22.81 4.72
C LEU A 333 3.10 22.34 3.54
N ALA A 334 4.39 22.07 3.74
CA ALA A 334 5.29 21.57 2.72
C ALA A 334 6.49 20.84 3.33
N ILE A 335 7.10 19.93 2.55
CA ILE A 335 8.37 19.28 2.87
C ILE A 335 9.29 19.42 1.66
N ASP A 336 10.49 19.96 1.86
CA ASP A 336 11.47 20.30 0.80
C ASP A 336 10.84 21.00 -0.40
N GLY A 337 9.93 21.95 -0.11
CA GLY A 337 9.19 22.73 -1.12
C GLY A 337 8.03 21.99 -1.78
N THR A 338 7.85 20.69 -1.53
CA THR A 338 6.68 19.92 -2.01
C THR A 338 5.47 20.25 -1.13
N PRO A 339 4.39 20.86 -1.67
CA PRO A 339 3.19 21.16 -0.91
C PRO A 339 2.54 19.90 -0.33
N ILE A 340 1.98 20.02 0.88
CA ILE A 340 1.26 18.95 1.57
C ILE A 340 -0.15 19.47 1.87
N SER A 341 -1.14 18.86 1.27
CA SER A 341 -2.55 19.23 1.45
C SER A 341 -3.28 18.28 2.42
N ASP A 342 -2.84 17.02 2.49
CA ASP A 342 -3.48 15.99 3.29
C ASP A 342 -2.49 14.92 3.76
N PHE A 343 -3.01 13.89 4.45
CA PHE A 343 -2.20 12.81 5.00
C PHE A 343 -1.57 11.88 3.93
N PRO A 344 -2.29 11.44 2.88
CA PRO A 344 -1.70 10.66 1.80
C PRO A 344 -0.51 11.37 1.12
N GLU A 345 -0.61 12.67 0.86
CA GLU A 345 0.50 13.45 0.28
C GLU A 345 1.70 13.52 1.24
N LEU A 346 1.45 13.68 2.54
CA LEU A 346 2.50 13.64 3.56
C LEU A 346 3.19 12.27 3.58
N GLN A 347 2.40 11.17 3.56
CA GLN A 347 2.95 9.81 3.53
C GLN A 347 3.79 9.58 2.28
N GLU A 348 3.28 9.92 1.09
CA GLU A 348 4.02 9.78 -0.17
C GLU A 348 5.31 10.59 -0.15
N CYS A 349 5.26 11.81 0.34
CA CYS A 349 6.43 12.67 0.43
C CYS A 349 7.52 12.04 1.32
N ILE A 350 7.15 11.61 2.54
CA ILE A 350 8.09 10.99 3.47
C ILE A 350 8.57 9.62 2.99
N ALA A 351 7.74 8.86 2.29
CA ALA A 351 8.09 7.53 1.79
C ALA A 351 9.28 7.51 0.81
N ARG A 352 9.65 8.65 0.23
CA ARG A 352 10.80 8.78 -0.70
C ARG A 352 12.14 8.86 0.02
N TYR A 353 12.15 9.20 1.31
CA TYR A 353 13.35 9.42 2.10
C TYR A 353 13.79 8.16 2.84
N HIS A 354 15.03 8.19 3.29
CA HIS A 354 15.61 7.19 4.17
C HIS A 354 15.78 7.72 5.61
N PRO A 355 15.82 6.85 6.60
CA PRO A 355 16.28 7.24 7.92
C PRO A 355 17.66 7.89 7.84
N GLY A 356 17.84 9.02 8.56
CA GLY A 356 19.05 9.83 8.51
C GLY A 356 18.97 11.03 7.57
N ASP A 357 18.07 11.04 6.60
CA ASP A 357 17.87 12.17 5.70
C ASP A 357 17.37 13.40 6.48
N LEU A 358 17.84 14.58 6.07
CA LEU A 358 17.45 15.86 6.64
C LEU A 358 16.44 16.52 5.69
N VAL A 359 15.25 16.82 6.18
CA VAL A 359 14.18 17.50 5.41
C VAL A 359 13.85 18.86 6.00
N GLN A 360 13.44 19.81 5.15
CA GLN A 360 12.93 21.11 5.56
C GLN A 360 11.41 21.06 5.61
N VAL A 361 10.86 21.10 6.82
CA VAL A 361 9.42 21.13 7.03
C VAL A 361 8.95 22.57 7.15
N GLN A 362 8.10 23.01 6.21
CA GLN A 362 7.41 24.30 6.28
C GLN A 362 6.08 24.10 7.00
N PHE A 363 5.81 24.91 8.00
CA PHE A 363 4.62 24.78 8.83
C PHE A 363 4.03 26.13 9.25
N ALA A 364 2.73 26.14 9.52
CA ALA A 364 2.05 27.29 10.09
C ALA A 364 1.98 27.19 11.62
N ARG A 365 2.24 28.30 12.30
CA ARG A 365 2.07 28.47 13.75
C ARG A 365 1.63 29.90 14.07
N SER A 366 0.51 30.07 14.75
CA SER A 366 0.01 31.38 15.20
C SER A 366 -0.03 32.44 14.07
N GLY A 367 -0.47 32.07 12.87
CA GLY A 367 -0.60 32.94 11.71
C GLY A 367 0.70 33.21 10.94
N ALA A 368 1.83 32.66 11.36
CA ALA A 368 3.11 32.78 10.65
C ALA A 368 3.51 31.45 9.99
N THR A 369 4.10 31.53 8.80
CA THR A 369 4.76 30.38 8.16
C THR A 369 6.21 30.33 8.61
N LEU A 370 6.62 29.18 9.13
CA LEU A 370 7.94 28.92 9.69
C LEU A 370 8.55 27.67 9.02
N GLU A 371 9.84 27.46 9.24
CA GLU A 371 10.57 26.29 8.74
C GLU A 371 11.33 25.59 9.88
N ALA A 372 11.43 24.28 9.79
CA ALA A 372 12.23 23.47 10.68
C ALA A 372 13.00 22.42 9.88
N ALA A 373 14.28 22.28 10.13
CA ALA A 373 15.07 21.15 9.68
C ALA A 373 14.79 19.96 10.60
N VAL A 374 14.41 18.82 10.02
CA VAL A 374 14.07 17.59 10.76
C VAL A 374 14.87 16.44 10.16
N GLN A 375 15.67 15.79 11.00
CA GLN A 375 16.33 14.56 10.62
C GLN A 375 15.37 13.40 10.78
N LEU A 376 15.03 12.74 9.67
CA LEU A 376 14.13 11.61 9.67
C LEU A 376 14.79 10.40 10.36
N LYS A 377 14.00 9.63 11.07
CA LYS A 377 14.46 8.44 11.78
C LYS A 377 13.66 7.23 11.40
N ASN A 378 14.24 6.04 11.63
CA ASN A 378 13.47 4.82 11.55
C ASN A 378 12.51 4.73 12.75
N ARG A 379 11.70 3.69 12.79
CA ARG A 379 10.71 3.48 13.82
C ARG A 379 11.30 3.32 15.22
N ASN A 380 12.54 2.83 15.34
CA ASN A 380 13.22 2.64 16.61
C ASN A 380 13.87 3.94 17.14
N GLY A 381 13.79 5.04 16.37
CA GLY A 381 14.40 6.31 16.70
C GLY A 381 15.84 6.46 16.22
N ASP A 382 16.32 5.53 15.38
CA ASP A 382 17.69 5.56 14.84
C ASP A 382 17.73 6.24 13.48
N THR A 383 18.86 6.83 13.12
CA THR A 383 19.09 7.43 11.80
C THR A 383 19.40 6.41 10.71
N GLY A 384 19.43 5.12 11.05
CA GLY A 384 19.36 4.00 10.13
C GLY A 384 20.44 3.86 9.08
N ILE A 385 21.54 4.58 9.21
CA ILE A 385 22.78 4.10 8.60
C ILE A 385 23.27 3.04 9.58
N ALA A 386 22.83 1.78 9.41
CA ALA A 386 23.63 0.70 9.91
C ALA A 386 24.99 0.90 9.25
N SER A 387 25.95 1.44 10.00
CA SER A 387 27.36 1.33 9.66
C SER A 387 27.61 -0.12 9.29
N ASP A 388 28.53 -0.41 8.37
CA ASP A 388 28.98 -1.76 7.98
C ASP A 388 29.32 -2.70 9.15
N ASP A 389 29.21 -2.24 10.39
CA ASP A 389 29.27 -3.06 11.60
C ASP A 389 28.06 -3.99 11.78
N SER A 390 26.91 -3.74 11.12
CA SER A 390 25.77 -4.69 11.13
C SER A 390 25.92 -5.84 10.13
N ALA A 391 26.86 -5.73 9.18
CA ALA A 391 27.23 -6.84 8.32
C ALA A 391 27.96 -7.96 9.09
N GLN A 392 28.42 -7.70 10.33
CA GLN A 392 28.97 -8.70 11.22
C GLN A 392 27.95 -9.30 12.21
N GLU A 393 26.76 -8.70 12.37
CA GLU A 393 25.65 -9.31 13.15
C GLU A 393 24.83 -10.35 12.37
N VAL A 394 25.07 -10.52 11.08
CA VAL A 394 24.31 -11.48 10.24
C VAL A 394 24.72 -12.94 10.49
N ASP A 395 25.83 -13.19 11.20
CA ASP A 395 26.37 -14.55 11.39
C ASP A 395 25.88 -15.25 12.67
N ASN A 396 25.01 -14.61 13.49
CA ASN A 396 24.46 -15.20 14.72
C ASN A 396 22.98 -15.55 14.64
N ARG A 397 22.40 -15.67 13.46
CA ARG A 397 21.04 -16.18 13.26
C ARG A 397 21.07 -17.68 13.16
N LEU A 398 20.43 -18.35 14.11
CA LEU A 398 20.27 -19.78 14.13
C LEU A 398 18.84 -20.17 13.74
N TRP A 399 18.69 -20.97 12.70
CA TRP A 399 17.42 -21.63 12.44
C TRP A 399 17.36 -22.94 13.22
N LEU A 400 16.38 -23.06 14.11
CA LEU A 400 16.14 -24.24 14.91
C LEU A 400 15.01 -25.08 14.27
N ASP A 401 15.39 -26.13 13.51
CA ASP A 401 14.45 -26.98 12.78
C ASP A 401 13.41 -27.63 13.69
N GLU A 402 13.82 -28.11 14.86
CA GLU A 402 12.94 -28.79 15.83
C GLU A 402 11.85 -27.88 16.40
N ALA A 403 12.08 -26.59 16.44
CA ALA A 403 11.10 -25.59 16.89
C ALA A 403 10.41 -24.85 15.73
N SER A 404 10.95 -25.00 14.49
CA SER A 404 10.56 -24.27 13.29
C SER A 404 10.62 -22.75 13.52
N ALA A 405 11.75 -22.28 14.05
CA ALA A 405 11.93 -20.90 14.47
C ALA A 405 13.34 -20.37 14.17
N GLY A 406 13.40 -19.13 13.69
CA GLY A 406 14.64 -18.37 13.62
C GLY A 406 14.91 -17.65 14.93
N LEU A 407 16.13 -17.78 15.43
CA LEU A 407 16.60 -17.19 16.67
C LEU A 407 17.77 -16.24 16.39
N SER A 408 17.86 -15.14 17.15
CA SER A 408 19.02 -14.25 17.17
C SER A 408 19.45 -13.93 18.59
N GLU A 409 20.66 -13.41 18.77
CA GLU A 409 21.06 -12.78 20.02
C GLU A 409 20.20 -11.56 20.32
N VAL A 410 20.11 -11.19 21.59
CA VAL A 410 19.37 -10.00 22.03
C VAL A 410 20.29 -8.79 21.94
N GLY A 411 19.84 -7.72 21.30
CA GLY A 411 20.64 -6.49 21.19
C GLY A 411 20.85 -5.82 22.56
N ALA A 412 22.04 -5.23 22.78
CA ALA A 412 22.44 -4.63 24.06
C ALA A 412 21.46 -3.53 24.57
N SER A 413 20.83 -2.80 23.68
CA SER A 413 19.79 -1.80 24.02
C SER A 413 18.56 -2.46 24.67
N LEU A 414 18.10 -3.59 24.10
CA LEU A 414 16.94 -4.31 24.57
C LEU A 414 17.25 -5.05 25.90
N GLU A 415 18.46 -5.62 26.03
CA GLU A 415 18.93 -6.19 27.29
C GLU A 415 18.90 -5.17 28.43
N SER A 416 19.44 -3.98 28.18
CA SER A 416 19.46 -2.89 29.15
C SER A 416 18.06 -2.43 29.53
N SER A 417 17.15 -2.30 28.57
CA SER A 417 15.77 -1.83 28.80
C SER A 417 14.93 -2.84 29.58
N LEU A 418 15.17 -4.14 29.38
CA LEU A 418 14.44 -5.23 30.04
C LEU A 418 15.13 -5.74 31.32
N GLY A 419 16.35 -5.30 31.59
CA GLY A 419 17.15 -5.74 32.74
C GLY A 419 17.51 -7.23 32.69
N ILE A 420 17.75 -7.76 31.48
CA ILE A 420 18.16 -9.15 31.23
C ILE A 420 19.65 -9.22 30.87
N GLN A 421 20.27 -10.38 31.09
CA GLN A 421 21.64 -10.65 30.71
C GLN A 421 21.65 -11.77 29.68
N GLY A 422 21.69 -11.41 28.39
CA GLY A 422 21.59 -12.35 27.28
C GLY A 422 20.19 -12.89 27.04
N GLY A 423 20.10 -13.84 26.13
CA GLY A 423 18.87 -14.51 25.71
C GLY A 423 18.87 -14.83 24.21
N ALA A 424 17.84 -15.58 23.78
CA ALA A 424 17.60 -15.85 22.39
C ALA A 424 16.25 -15.25 21.95
N GLN A 425 16.30 -14.28 21.07
CA GLN A 425 15.09 -13.65 20.55
C GLN A 425 14.53 -14.44 19.36
N VAL A 426 13.25 -14.73 19.39
CA VAL A 426 12.52 -15.36 18.29
C VAL A 426 12.25 -14.30 17.21
N ILE A 427 12.98 -14.37 16.09
CA ILE A 427 12.90 -13.40 14.98
C ILE A 427 11.98 -13.85 13.85
N SER A 428 11.77 -15.16 13.71
CA SER A 428 10.84 -15.74 12.74
C SER A 428 10.24 -17.03 13.29
N LEU A 429 9.02 -17.36 12.86
CA LEU A 429 8.28 -18.56 13.27
C LEU A 429 7.57 -19.14 12.06
N ALA A 430 7.77 -20.44 11.83
CA ALA A 430 6.92 -21.26 10.98
C ALA A 430 5.97 -22.11 11.82
N GLN A 431 5.12 -22.88 11.16
CA GLN A 431 4.26 -23.83 11.86
C GLN A 431 5.12 -24.94 12.49
N GLY A 432 5.16 -25.02 13.82
CA GLY A 432 6.01 -25.96 14.54
C GLY A 432 5.77 -25.92 16.06
N LYS A 433 6.76 -26.40 16.83
CA LYS A 433 6.62 -26.55 18.29
C LYS A 433 6.47 -25.20 19.01
N PHE A 434 7.20 -24.17 18.61
CA PHE A 434 7.09 -22.86 19.22
C PHE A 434 5.74 -22.22 18.97
N SER A 435 5.28 -22.20 17.70
CA SER A 435 3.97 -21.66 17.37
C SER A 435 2.83 -22.48 18.01
N GLY A 436 2.96 -23.81 18.04
CA GLY A 436 1.99 -24.71 18.70
C GLY A 436 1.91 -24.53 20.23
N ALA A 437 3.01 -24.14 20.87
CA ALA A 437 3.04 -23.78 22.30
C ALA A 437 2.51 -22.36 22.59
N GLY A 438 2.25 -21.54 21.55
CA GLY A 438 1.75 -20.17 21.68
C GLY A 438 2.85 -19.11 21.79
N ILE A 439 4.12 -19.47 21.56
CA ILE A 439 5.22 -18.51 21.44
C ILE A 439 4.99 -17.66 20.19
N ARG A 440 5.30 -16.37 20.27
CA ARG A 440 5.16 -15.41 19.17
C ARG A 440 6.50 -14.79 18.82
N LYS A 441 6.64 -14.28 17.60
CA LYS A 441 7.78 -13.47 17.18
C LYS A 441 8.03 -12.33 18.17
N GLY A 442 9.30 -12.04 18.44
CA GLY A 442 9.73 -11.05 19.43
C GLY A 442 9.92 -11.60 20.85
N PHE A 443 9.47 -12.82 21.17
CA PHE A 443 9.70 -13.42 22.47
C PHE A 443 11.20 -13.67 22.71
N ILE A 444 11.71 -13.26 23.86
CA ILE A 444 13.10 -13.45 24.26
C ILE A 444 13.14 -14.59 25.27
N ILE A 445 13.78 -15.68 24.89
CA ILE A 445 13.98 -16.85 25.73
C ILE A 445 15.15 -16.54 26.67
N THR A 446 14.89 -16.51 27.96
CA THR A 446 15.91 -16.24 28.99
C THR A 446 16.29 -17.48 29.81
N LYS A 447 15.38 -18.47 29.85
CA LYS A 447 15.66 -19.76 30.51
C LYS A 447 14.92 -20.92 29.84
N ILE A 448 15.53 -22.11 29.90
CA ILE A 448 14.89 -23.38 29.56
C ILE A 448 15.15 -24.37 30.72
N ASN A 449 14.08 -24.95 31.29
CA ASN A 449 14.16 -25.83 32.44
C ASN A 449 15.02 -25.25 33.58
N SER A 450 14.81 -23.96 33.90
CA SER A 450 15.56 -23.18 34.91
C SER A 450 17.04 -22.91 34.60
N LYS A 451 17.56 -23.35 33.44
CA LYS A 451 18.91 -23.04 32.98
C LYS A 451 18.88 -21.72 32.18
N SER A 452 19.75 -20.79 32.49
CA SER A 452 19.90 -19.52 31.75
C SER A 452 20.30 -19.76 30.28
N ILE A 453 19.76 -18.95 29.41
CA ILE A 453 20.06 -18.89 27.99
C ILE A 453 20.78 -17.57 27.73
N GLU A 454 21.98 -17.63 27.21
CA GLU A 454 22.77 -16.47 26.85
C GLU A 454 22.62 -16.12 25.36
N GLY A 455 22.31 -17.12 24.50
CA GLY A 455 22.09 -16.91 23.07
C GLY A 455 21.41 -18.10 22.38
N PRO A 456 21.23 -18.01 21.04
CA PRO A 456 20.56 -19.03 20.22
C PRO A 456 21.16 -20.44 20.33
N ALA A 457 22.49 -20.55 20.44
CA ALA A 457 23.18 -21.83 20.57
C ALA A 457 22.78 -22.60 21.84
N ASP A 458 22.47 -21.89 22.94
CA ASP A 458 22.02 -22.53 24.17
C ASP A 458 20.63 -23.13 24.02
N VAL A 459 19.76 -22.49 23.22
CA VAL A 459 18.42 -23.02 22.90
C VAL A 459 18.55 -24.30 22.08
N GLN A 460 19.40 -24.32 21.06
CA GLN A 460 19.68 -25.52 20.27
C GLN A 460 20.21 -26.64 21.16
N ALA A 461 21.21 -26.37 21.97
CA ALA A 461 21.78 -27.36 22.90
C ALA A 461 20.73 -27.89 23.90
N ALA A 462 19.77 -27.06 24.30
CA ALA A 462 18.68 -27.50 25.15
C ALA A 462 17.73 -28.48 24.42
N PHE A 463 17.39 -28.23 23.16
CA PHE A 463 16.55 -29.11 22.36
C PHE A 463 17.24 -30.46 22.04
N GLU A 464 18.54 -30.45 21.81
CA GLU A 464 19.33 -31.68 21.58
C GLU A 464 19.46 -32.54 22.84
N ARG A 465 19.59 -31.91 24.00
CA ARG A 465 19.91 -32.57 25.27
C ARG A 465 18.71 -33.14 26.00
N PHE A 466 17.54 -32.49 25.91
CA PHE A 466 16.39 -32.88 26.73
C PHE A 466 15.48 -33.84 25.96
N GLU A 467 15.12 -34.95 26.63
CA GLU A 467 14.08 -35.86 26.19
C GLU A 467 12.83 -35.60 27.05
N GLY A 468 11.67 -35.32 26.43
CA GLY A 468 10.43 -35.04 27.12
C GLY A 468 9.98 -33.59 27.12
N GLY A 469 9.53 -33.04 28.22
CA GLY A 469 8.98 -31.68 28.31
C GLY A 469 10.03 -30.62 28.55
N LEU A 470 9.93 -29.51 27.82
CA LEU A 470 10.67 -28.27 28.09
C LEU A 470 9.73 -27.21 28.65
N LEU A 471 10.17 -26.52 29.70
CA LEU A 471 9.60 -25.27 30.19
C LEU A 471 10.49 -24.12 29.69
N VAL A 472 9.96 -23.33 28.78
CA VAL A 472 10.63 -22.14 28.22
C VAL A 472 10.12 -20.91 28.96
N GLU A 473 11.01 -20.15 29.56
CA GLU A 473 10.73 -18.91 30.27
C GLU A 473 11.36 -17.75 29.53
N GLY A 474 10.66 -16.61 29.48
CA GLY A 474 11.20 -15.45 28.82
C GLY A 474 10.33 -14.21 28.97
N VAL A 475 10.67 -13.20 28.18
CA VAL A 475 10.05 -11.88 28.24
C VAL A 475 9.80 -11.35 26.84
N TYR A 476 8.71 -10.64 26.64
CA TYR A 476 8.45 -9.88 25.44
C TYR A 476 9.09 -8.47 25.51
N PRO A 477 9.33 -7.79 24.38
CA PRO A 477 9.91 -6.43 24.39
C PRO A 477 9.12 -5.40 25.19
N ASN A 478 7.82 -5.65 25.43
CA ASN A 478 6.96 -4.82 26.28
C ASN A 478 7.12 -5.09 27.78
N GLY A 479 8.07 -5.94 28.18
CA GLY A 479 8.33 -6.33 29.58
C GLY A 479 7.43 -7.45 30.11
N GLN A 480 6.49 -7.98 29.33
CA GLN A 480 5.59 -9.06 29.75
C GLN A 480 6.35 -10.39 29.83
N LYS A 481 6.42 -10.98 31.01
CA LYS A 481 6.99 -12.32 31.22
C LYS A 481 5.99 -13.39 30.79
N ALA A 482 6.48 -14.44 30.15
CA ALA A 482 5.67 -15.58 29.74
C ALA A 482 6.43 -16.91 29.91
N TYR A 483 5.65 -17.99 30.04
CA TYR A 483 6.11 -19.36 30.29
C TYR A 483 5.40 -20.30 29.33
N TYR A 484 6.14 -21.12 28.64
CA TYR A 484 5.59 -22.05 27.66
C TYR A 484 6.11 -23.47 27.89
N GLY A 485 5.18 -24.40 28.02
CA GLY A 485 5.49 -25.83 28.11
C GLY A 485 5.35 -26.51 26.74
N MET A 486 6.34 -27.32 26.35
CA MET A 486 6.25 -28.08 25.10
C MET A 486 6.98 -29.41 25.19
N ALA A 487 6.57 -30.40 24.38
CA ALA A 487 7.26 -31.67 24.23
C ALA A 487 8.28 -31.59 23.08
N VAL A 488 9.51 -32.07 23.32
CA VAL A 488 10.59 -32.06 22.31
C VAL A 488 10.61 -33.36 21.51
N LYS A 489 10.50 -34.47 22.20
CA LYS A 489 10.38 -35.82 21.58
C LYS A 489 9.23 -36.56 22.22
N PRO A 490 8.48 -37.39 21.46
CA PRO A 490 7.40 -38.19 22.01
C PRO A 490 7.89 -39.21 23.01
#